data_157a1fa6588a965b9494acccc8ea01e4
#
_entry.id   157a1fa6588a965b9494acccc8ea01e4
#
_cell.length_a   1.000
_cell.length_b   1.000
_cell.length_c   1.000
_cell.angle_alpha   90.00
_cell.angle_beta   90.00
_cell.angle_gamma   90.00
#
_symmetry.space_group_name_H-M   'P 1'
#
loop_
_entity.id
_entity.type
_entity.pdbx_description
1 polymer ?
#
loop_
_entity_poly.entity_id
_entity_poly.type
_entity_poly.pdbx_seq_one_letter_code
_entity_poly.pdbx_strand_id
1 'polypeptide(L)'
;MTNYKCNSVGIVGAGIQGVCIGLQLIKKGIPTTIFDKYDPGSMASYGNAGHFSPYAVLQFNRPDVLYDVPKMLFSSSGPLSLKWNYVPKMIPWFYRYLKSCNKKSMMHTAKYMHQILDLSLDAYEDIFKDIDMTNLIE
;
A
#
# COMPACT_ATOMS: atom_id res chain seq x y z
N MET A 1 8.48 4.45 -32.36
CA MET A 1 8.17 3.67 -31.16
C MET A 1 8.36 2.20 -31.52
N THR A 2 9.38 1.56 -30.99
CA THR A 2 9.66 0.13 -31.21
C THR A 2 8.56 -0.69 -30.51
N ASN A 3 7.73 -1.37 -31.30
CA ASN A 3 6.72 -2.30 -30.78
C ASN A 3 7.43 -3.56 -30.25
N TYR A 4 7.85 -3.54 -28.98
CA TYR A 4 8.31 -4.75 -28.31
C TYR A 4 7.08 -5.62 -28.01
N LYS A 5 6.92 -6.70 -28.75
CA LYS A 5 5.94 -7.72 -28.43
C LYS A 5 6.47 -8.51 -27.22
N CYS A 6 5.88 -8.28 -26.07
CA CYS A 6 6.22 -9.04 -24.86
C CYS A 6 5.68 -10.47 -25.03
N ASN A 7 6.58 -11.46 -25.14
CA ASN A 7 6.20 -12.87 -25.34
C ASN A 7 5.97 -13.59 -24.00
N SER A 8 6.59 -13.15 -22.93
CA SER A 8 6.44 -13.68 -21.57
C SER A 8 6.91 -12.68 -20.53
N VAL A 9 6.44 -12.82 -19.29
CA VAL A 9 6.82 -11.97 -18.15
C VAL A 9 7.35 -12.84 -17.02
N GLY A 10 8.48 -12.44 -16.44
CA GLY A 10 9.01 -12.97 -15.19
C GLY A 10 8.71 -11.98 -14.05
N ILE A 11 8.12 -12.46 -12.97
CA ILE A 11 7.84 -11.68 -11.75
C ILE A 11 8.74 -12.18 -10.64
N VAL A 12 9.46 -11.32 -9.97
CA VAL A 12 10.25 -11.64 -8.79
C VAL A 12 9.48 -11.23 -7.55
N GLY A 13 9.09 -12.25 -6.76
CA GLY A 13 8.29 -12.11 -5.55
C GLY A 13 6.88 -12.68 -5.71
N ALA A 14 6.54 -13.69 -4.91
CA ALA A 14 5.24 -14.35 -4.84
C ALA A 14 4.40 -13.87 -3.64
N GLY A 15 4.59 -12.62 -3.19
CA GLY A 15 3.67 -11.96 -2.27
C GLY A 15 2.38 -11.56 -2.99
N ILE A 16 1.42 -10.97 -2.26
CA ILE A 16 0.11 -10.59 -2.81
C ILE A 16 0.20 -9.78 -4.10
N GLN A 17 1.13 -8.82 -4.18
CA GLN A 17 1.31 -8.00 -5.37
C GLN A 17 1.76 -8.83 -6.58
N GLY A 18 2.78 -9.68 -6.41
CA GLY A 18 3.29 -10.52 -7.50
C GLY A 18 2.25 -11.51 -8.01
N VAL A 19 1.48 -12.10 -7.11
CA VAL A 19 0.40 -13.04 -7.46
C VAL A 19 -0.72 -12.32 -8.21
N CYS A 20 -1.21 -11.18 -7.71
CA CYS A 20 -2.27 -10.40 -8.37
C CYS A 20 -1.85 -9.92 -9.77
N ILE A 21 -0.61 -9.43 -9.92
CA ILE A 21 -0.07 -9.01 -11.23
C ILE A 21 0.01 -10.23 -12.16
N GLY A 22 0.51 -11.36 -11.65
CA GLY A 22 0.63 -12.60 -12.44
C GLY A 22 -0.73 -13.09 -12.95
N LEU A 23 -1.75 -13.11 -12.11
CA LEU A 23 -3.12 -13.48 -12.47
C LEU A 23 -3.68 -12.57 -13.57
N GLN A 24 -3.51 -11.26 -13.44
CA GLN A 24 -3.99 -10.31 -14.45
C GLN A 24 -3.26 -10.46 -15.79
N LEU A 25 -1.97 -10.76 -15.78
CA LEU A 25 -1.21 -11.02 -17.01
C LEU A 25 -1.67 -12.30 -17.70
N ILE A 26 -1.90 -13.38 -16.93
CA ILE A 26 -2.39 -14.67 -17.46
C ILE A 26 -3.81 -14.50 -18.04
N LYS A 27 -4.70 -13.76 -17.37
CA LYS A 27 -6.04 -13.42 -17.91
C LYS A 27 -5.96 -12.67 -19.25
N LYS A 28 -4.91 -11.89 -19.45
CA LYS A 28 -4.63 -11.21 -20.75
C LYS A 28 -3.90 -12.08 -21.78
N GLY A 29 -3.71 -13.37 -21.50
CA GLY A 29 -3.03 -14.31 -22.39
C GLY A 29 -1.51 -14.13 -22.46
N ILE A 30 -0.90 -13.47 -21.48
CA ILE A 30 0.55 -13.27 -21.40
C ILE A 30 1.15 -14.37 -20.51
N PRO A 31 1.98 -15.27 -21.08
CA PRO A 31 2.67 -16.29 -20.29
C PRO A 31 3.49 -15.65 -19.17
N THR A 32 3.28 -16.09 -17.94
CA THR A 32 3.90 -15.47 -16.76
C THR A 32 4.49 -16.53 -15.86
N THR A 33 5.71 -16.28 -15.39
CA THR A 33 6.41 -17.11 -14.40
C THR A 33 6.73 -16.26 -13.17
N ILE A 34 6.37 -16.76 -11.99
CA ILE A 34 6.69 -16.09 -10.71
C ILE A 34 7.87 -16.84 -10.07
N PHE A 35 8.88 -16.08 -9.64
CA PHE A 35 10.06 -16.56 -8.95
C PHE A 35 10.05 -16.06 -7.51
N ASP A 36 10.12 -16.98 -6.55
CA ASP A 36 10.29 -16.63 -5.13
C ASP A 36 11.25 -17.61 -4.47
N LYS A 37 11.87 -17.21 -3.38
CA LYS A 37 12.70 -18.05 -2.54
C LYS A 37 11.88 -18.96 -1.63
N TYR A 38 10.66 -18.53 -1.30
CA TYR A 38 9.77 -19.18 -0.35
C TYR A 38 8.41 -19.48 -1.01
N ASP A 39 7.57 -20.23 -0.30
CA ASP A 39 6.21 -20.52 -0.76
C ASP A 39 5.39 -19.23 -0.97
N PRO A 40 4.50 -19.20 -1.97
CA PRO A 40 3.68 -18.03 -2.25
C PRO A 40 2.92 -17.55 -1.01
N GLY A 41 2.98 -16.24 -0.77
CA GLY A 41 2.28 -15.59 0.34
C GLY A 41 2.87 -15.83 1.74
N SER A 42 3.88 -16.68 1.89
CA SER A 42 4.40 -17.11 3.21
C SER A 42 5.20 -16.06 3.97
N MET A 43 5.58 -14.95 3.33
CA MET A 43 6.39 -13.90 3.94
C MET A 43 5.54 -12.69 4.39
N ALA A 44 5.86 -11.49 3.94
CA ALA A 44 5.21 -10.25 4.39
C ALA A 44 3.68 -10.18 4.13
N SER A 45 3.17 -10.97 3.20
CA SER A 45 1.72 -11.08 2.95
C SER A 45 1.00 -12.00 3.95
N TYR A 46 1.73 -12.86 4.64
CA TYR A 46 1.16 -13.76 5.65
C TYR A 46 0.79 -12.99 6.92
N GLY A 47 -0.41 -13.25 7.45
CA GLY A 47 -0.86 -12.65 8.70
C GLY A 47 -1.15 -11.14 8.62
N ASN A 48 -1.31 -10.58 7.40
CA ASN A 48 -1.80 -9.21 7.28
C ASN A 48 -3.26 -9.13 7.77
N ALA A 49 -3.72 -7.90 8.05
CA ALA A 49 -5.05 -7.68 8.60
C ALA A 49 -6.21 -7.96 7.62
N GLY A 50 -5.93 -8.27 6.36
CA GLY A 50 -6.96 -8.49 5.33
C GLY A 50 -7.87 -7.29 5.06
N HIS A 51 -7.43 -6.09 5.44
CA HIS A 51 -8.27 -4.89 5.40
C HIS A 51 -8.17 -4.18 4.05
N PHE A 52 -9.31 -4.03 3.38
CA PHE A 52 -9.45 -3.25 2.14
C PHE A 52 -9.88 -1.82 2.48
N SER A 53 -9.05 -0.84 2.19
CA SER A 53 -9.30 0.57 2.50
C SER A 53 -9.23 1.47 1.25
N PRO A 54 -10.17 1.35 0.30
CA PRO A 54 -10.17 2.14 -0.93
C PRO A 54 -10.34 3.65 -0.66
N TYR A 55 -10.89 4.00 0.50
CA TYR A 55 -11.11 5.39 0.90
C TYR A 55 -9.95 6.00 1.71
N ALA A 56 -8.87 5.27 1.95
CA ALA A 56 -7.71 5.74 2.71
C ALA A 56 -6.82 6.69 1.88
N VAL A 57 -7.43 7.69 1.26
CA VAL A 57 -6.76 8.70 0.41
C VAL A 57 -6.11 9.81 1.22
N LEU A 58 -6.55 10.02 2.47
CA LEU A 58 -6.03 11.06 3.34
C LEU A 58 -4.80 10.55 4.10
N GLN A 59 -3.70 11.22 3.92
CA GLN A 59 -2.41 10.86 4.52
C GLN A 59 -2.22 11.50 5.90
N PHE A 60 -1.22 11.01 6.65
CA PHE A 60 -0.87 11.55 7.97
C PHE A 60 -0.31 12.97 7.95
N ASN A 61 0.07 13.53 6.79
CA ASN A 61 0.55 14.92 6.65
C ASN A 61 -0.60 15.95 6.57
N ARG A 62 -1.73 15.67 7.19
CA ARG A 62 -2.84 16.63 7.34
C ARG A 62 -2.51 17.68 8.40
N PRO A 63 -2.94 18.92 8.20
CA PRO A 63 -2.70 19.99 9.18
C PRO A 63 -3.29 19.71 10.57
N ASP A 64 -4.45 19.04 10.62
CA ASP A 64 -5.15 18.67 11.87
C ASP A 64 -4.36 17.66 12.71
N VAL A 65 -3.64 16.72 12.08
CA VAL A 65 -2.81 15.74 12.79
C VAL A 65 -1.74 16.42 13.64
N LEU A 66 -1.23 17.58 13.24
CA LEU A 66 -0.22 18.31 14.00
C LEU A 66 -0.71 18.73 15.40
N TYR A 67 -1.99 18.96 15.57
CA TYR A 67 -2.58 19.28 16.88
C TYR A 67 -2.70 18.05 17.79
N ASP A 68 -2.82 16.85 17.18
CA ASP A 68 -2.96 15.60 17.92
C ASP A 68 -1.60 14.97 18.29
N VAL A 69 -0.53 15.32 17.59
CA VAL A 69 0.82 14.76 17.83
C VAL A 69 1.30 14.91 19.27
N PRO A 70 1.19 16.09 19.93
CA PRO A 70 1.61 16.19 21.33
C PRO A 70 0.81 15.26 22.24
N LYS A 71 -0.51 15.17 22.06
CA LYS A 71 -1.37 14.28 22.83
C LYS A 71 -1.00 12.81 22.64
N MET A 72 -0.69 12.41 21.42
CA MET A 72 -0.26 11.04 21.09
C MET A 72 1.09 10.69 21.70
N LEU A 73 2.02 11.65 21.77
CA LEU A 73 3.36 11.46 22.33
C LEU A 73 3.38 11.36 23.85
N PHE A 74 2.51 12.12 24.53
CA PHE A 74 2.46 12.15 26.00
C PHE A 74 1.46 11.15 26.59
N SER A 75 0.74 10.40 25.75
CA SER A 75 -0.17 9.34 26.20
C SER A 75 0.61 8.04 26.40
N SER A 76 0.48 7.42 27.57
CA SER A 76 1.11 6.11 27.87
C SER A 76 0.57 4.97 27.00
N SER A 77 -0.64 5.12 26.45
CA SER A 77 -1.29 4.18 25.52
C SER A 77 -1.35 4.73 24.10
N GLY A 78 -0.63 5.81 23.80
CA GLY A 78 -0.64 6.47 22.50
C GLY A 78 0.00 5.62 21.40
N PRO A 79 -0.46 5.79 20.14
CA PRO A 79 0.07 5.05 19.01
C PRO A 79 1.49 5.50 18.59
N LEU A 80 1.98 6.61 19.15
CA LEU A 80 3.28 7.20 18.84
C LEU A 80 4.26 6.98 19.98
N SER A 81 5.35 6.29 19.70
CA SER A 81 6.48 6.13 20.62
C SER A 81 7.76 6.67 19.99
N LEU A 82 8.45 7.57 20.69
CA LEU A 82 9.71 8.16 20.23
C LEU A 82 10.89 7.66 21.07
N LYS A 83 11.93 7.18 20.38
CA LYS A 83 13.25 6.99 21.00
C LYS A 83 13.96 8.36 21.08
N TRP A 84 13.99 8.98 22.24
CA TRP A 84 14.50 10.35 22.43
C TRP A 84 15.94 10.56 21.98
N ASN A 85 16.79 9.55 22.13
CA ASN A 85 18.18 9.59 21.64
C ASN A 85 18.29 9.58 20.09
N TYR A 86 17.21 9.23 19.38
CA TYR A 86 17.18 9.22 17.93
C TYR A 86 16.57 10.51 17.32
N VAL A 87 15.87 11.29 18.14
CA VAL A 87 15.18 12.52 17.70
C VAL A 87 16.12 13.50 16.96
N PRO A 88 17.37 13.76 17.40
CA PRO A 88 18.27 14.66 16.68
C PRO A 88 18.54 14.21 15.24
N LYS A 89 18.62 12.91 15.00
CA LYS A 89 18.83 12.36 13.64
C LYS A 89 17.59 12.50 12.75
N MET A 90 16.42 12.64 13.36
CA MET A 90 15.15 12.78 12.65
C MET A 90 14.80 14.24 12.32
N ILE A 91 15.51 15.23 12.85
CA ILE A 91 15.22 16.66 12.63
C ILE A 91 15.06 17.01 11.14
N PRO A 92 15.96 16.60 10.22
CA PRO A 92 15.80 16.93 8.79
C PRO A 92 14.53 16.34 8.17
N TRP A 93 14.12 15.14 8.64
CA TRP A 93 12.89 14.50 8.21
C TRP A 93 11.67 15.26 8.78
N PHE A 94 11.66 15.61 10.06
CA PHE A 94 10.60 16.37 10.69
C PHE A 94 10.37 17.72 10.02
N TYR A 95 11.44 18.42 9.67
CA TYR A 95 11.33 19.68 8.94
C TYR A 95 10.61 19.51 7.60
N ARG A 96 10.97 18.49 6.82
CA ARG A 96 10.33 18.18 5.54
C ARG A 96 8.86 17.77 5.73
N TYR A 97 8.60 16.96 6.75
CA TYR A 97 7.26 16.52 7.10
C TYR A 97 6.36 17.71 7.44
N LEU A 98 6.78 18.58 8.36
CA LEU A 98 6.04 19.78 8.74
C LEU A 98 5.78 20.70 7.54
N LYS A 99 6.75 20.87 6.66
CA LYS A 99 6.58 21.64 5.42
C LYS A 99 5.53 21.02 4.49
N SER A 100 5.37 19.70 4.50
CA SER A 100 4.36 18.99 3.71
C SER A 100 2.95 19.03 4.33
N CYS A 101 2.84 19.34 5.64
CA CYS A 101 1.58 19.40 6.38
C CYS A 101 0.79 20.68 6.05
N ASN A 102 0.35 20.79 4.81
CA ASN A 102 -0.49 21.89 4.35
C ASN A 102 -1.60 21.37 3.42
N LYS A 103 -2.72 22.11 3.38
CA LYS A 103 -3.92 21.73 2.61
C LYS A 103 -3.62 21.47 1.13
N LYS A 104 -2.75 22.29 0.52
CA LYS A 104 -2.39 22.18 -0.91
C LYS A 104 -1.67 20.83 -1.19
N SER A 105 -0.67 20.50 -0.39
CA SER A 105 0.07 19.24 -0.51
C SER A 105 -0.82 18.03 -0.23
N MET A 106 -1.64 18.10 0.82
CA MET A 106 -2.62 17.07 1.17
C MET A 106 -3.58 16.79 0.02
N MET A 107 -4.23 17.84 -0.52
CA MET A 107 -5.20 17.67 -1.62
C MET A 107 -4.55 17.20 -2.91
N HIS A 108 -3.32 17.64 -3.20
CA HIS A 108 -2.56 17.15 -4.35
C HIS A 108 -2.36 15.64 -4.26
N THR A 109 -1.86 15.16 -3.14
CA THR A 109 -1.60 13.71 -2.98
C THR A 109 -2.89 12.91 -2.92
N ALA A 110 -3.92 13.40 -2.21
CA ALA A 110 -5.22 12.74 -2.13
C ALA A 110 -5.86 12.54 -3.52
N LYS A 111 -5.72 13.53 -4.41
CA LYS A 111 -6.21 13.43 -5.80
C LYS A 111 -5.60 12.25 -6.55
N TYR A 112 -4.28 12.06 -6.48
CA TYR A 112 -3.61 10.97 -7.19
C TYR A 112 -3.80 9.62 -6.50
N MET A 113 -3.84 9.61 -5.17
CA MET A 113 -4.17 8.39 -4.43
C MET A 113 -5.57 7.90 -4.74
N HIS A 114 -6.55 8.79 -4.82
CA HIS A 114 -7.92 8.44 -5.19
C HIS A 114 -7.98 7.77 -6.57
N GLN A 115 -7.29 8.31 -7.57
CA GLN A 115 -7.26 7.72 -8.92
C GLN A 115 -6.74 6.27 -8.95
N ILE A 116 -5.82 5.94 -8.04
CA ILE A 116 -5.26 4.57 -7.94
C ILE A 116 -6.19 3.67 -7.13
N LEU A 117 -6.68 4.16 -6.00
CA LEU A 117 -7.48 3.38 -5.06
C LEU A 117 -8.90 3.14 -5.56
N ASP A 118 -9.45 4.04 -6.36
CA ASP A 118 -10.80 3.94 -6.93
C ASP A 118 -10.96 2.67 -7.79
N LEU A 119 -9.91 2.26 -8.47
CA LEU A 119 -9.89 1.05 -9.30
C LEU A 119 -9.62 -0.23 -8.50
N SER A 120 -9.28 -0.13 -7.22
CA SER A 120 -8.78 -1.28 -6.47
C SER A 120 -9.86 -2.31 -6.17
N LEU A 121 -11.07 -1.89 -5.83
CA LEU A 121 -12.18 -2.80 -5.53
C LEU A 121 -12.61 -3.58 -6.77
N ASP A 122 -12.83 -2.90 -7.88
CA ASP A 122 -13.20 -3.55 -9.15
C ASP A 122 -12.14 -4.57 -9.59
N ALA A 123 -10.85 -4.24 -9.38
CA ALA A 123 -9.76 -5.14 -9.70
C ALA A 123 -9.74 -6.39 -8.80
N TYR A 124 -10.09 -6.25 -7.52
CA TYR A 124 -10.24 -7.38 -6.61
C TYR A 124 -11.46 -8.22 -6.93
N GLU A 125 -12.60 -7.61 -7.20
CA GLU A 125 -13.82 -8.32 -7.62
C GLU A 125 -13.56 -9.18 -8.86
N ASP A 126 -12.81 -8.66 -9.83
CA ASP A 126 -12.42 -9.41 -11.02
C ASP A 126 -11.53 -10.62 -10.71
N ILE A 127 -10.62 -10.51 -9.74
CA ILE A 127 -9.78 -11.62 -9.28
C ILE A 127 -10.63 -12.67 -8.55
N PHE A 128 -11.55 -12.22 -7.71
CA PHE A 128 -12.35 -13.09 -6.84
C PHE A 128 -13.49 -13.83 -7.56
N LYS A 129 -13.90 -13.38 -8.75
CA LYS A 129 -14.95 -14.08 -9.54
C LYS A 129 -14.67 -15.56 -9.76
N ASP A 130 -13.39 -15.93 -9.83
CA ASP A 130 -12.95 -17.29 -10.12
C ASP A 130 -12.54 -18.07 -8.86
N ILE A 131 -12.72 -17.50 -7.67
CA ILE A 131 -12.30 -18.06 -6.39
C ILE A 131 -13.52 -18.20 -5.48
N ASP A 132 -13.70 -19.39 -4.88
CA ASP A 132 -14.70 -19.58 -3.83
C ASP A 132 -14.24 -18.87 -2.54
N MET A 133 -14.90 -17.75 -2.24
CA MET A 133 -14.59 -16.88 -1.10
C MET A 133 -15.46 -17.19 0.14
N THR A 134 -16.34 -18.18 0.07
CA THR A 134 -17.38 -18.45 1.10
C THR A 134 -16.80 -18.68 2.49
N ASN A 135 -15.56 -19.17 2.58
CA ASN A 135 -14.87 -19.47 3.85
C ASN A 135 -13.71 -18.49 4.15
N LEU A 136 -13.52 -17.44 3.36
CA LEU A 136 -12.35 -16.56 3.43
C LEU A 136 -12.69 -15.13 3.82
N ILE A 137 -13.94 -14.73 3.71
CA ILE A 137 -14.42 -13.38 4.08
C ILE A 137 -15.59 -13.55 5.05
N GLU A 138 -15.42 -13.00 6.26
CA GLU A 138 -16.47 -12.83 7.26
C GLU A 138 -17.17 -11.48 7.12
#